data_56bb43f59a471fb106bfea1722bab96e
#
_entry.id   56bb43f59a471fb106bfea1722bab96e
#
_cell.length_a   1.000
_cell.length_b   1.000
_cell.length_c   1.000
_cell.angle_alpha   90.00
_cell.angle_beta   90.00
_cell.angle_gamma   90.00
#
_symmetry.space_group_name_H-M   'P 1'
#
loop_
_entity.id
_entity.type
_entity.pdbx_description
1 polymer ?
#
loop_
_entity_poly.entity_id
_entity_poly.type
_entity_poly.pdbx_seq_one_letter_code
_entity_poly.pdbx_strand_id
1 'polypeptide(L)'
;MPRPRPATRRAGGRRSLRKVEETSAGGLVVDRTGIRPRAAIIGRLDRRGRLLWSLPKGHLEAGESAEDAAVREVEEETGIRGRVVAPLGTIDYWFVAEDRRIHKTVHHYLLEASGGELSDEDIEVDEVAWVPLDELRERLAYAGERRLADTAADLLADSA
;
A
#
# COMPACT_ATOMS: atom_id res chain seq x y z
N MET A 1 -20.82 -58.33 32.18
CA MET A 1 -19.89 -57.21 32.20
C MET A 1 -20.09 -56.34 30.95
N PRO A 2 -20.65 -55.17 31.08
CA PRO A 2 -20.75 -54.30 29.92
C PRO A 2 -19.37 -53.78 29.58
N ARG A 3 -19.01 -53.87 28.28
CA ARG A 3 -17.76 -53.27 27.74
C ARG A 3 -17.82 -51.77 27.90
N PRO A 4 -16.72 -51.11 28.29
CA PRO A 4 -16.68 -49.66 28.30
C PRO A 4 -16.83 -49.13 26.87
N ARG A 5 -17.73 -48.18 26.64
CA ARG A 5 -17.84 -47.44 25.39
C ARG A 5 -16.56 -46.65 25.18
N PRO A 6 -15.98 -46.68 23.95
CA PRO A 6 -14.84 -45.82 23.67
C PRO A 6 -15.28 -44.36 23.86
N ALA A 7 -14.50 -43.65 24.65
CA ALA A 7 -14.68 -42.19 24.78
C ALA A 7 -14.53 -41.58 23.39
N THR A 8 -15.59 -40.99 22.88
CA THR A 8 -15.52 -40.16 21.70
C THR A 8 -14.56 -39.04 21.99
N ARG A 9 -13.36 -39.07 21.42
CA ARG A 9 -12.50 -37.92 21.36
C ARG A 9 -13.33 -36.80 20.69
N ARG A 10 -13.75 -35.84 21.45
CA ARG A 10 -14.20 -34.59 20.88
C ARG A 10 -13.03 -34.09 20.05
N ALA A 11 -13.19 -34.09 18.72
CA ALA A 11 -12.28 -33.38 17.84
C ALA A 11 -12.20 -31.96 18.39
N GLY A 12 -11.01 -31.58 18.88
CA GLY A 12 -10.78 -30.24 19.41
C GLY A 12 -11.19 -29.27 18.33
N GLY A 13 -12.23 -28.47 18.59
CA GLY A 13 -12.68 -27.45 17.67
C GLY A 13 -11.48 -26.62 17.26
N ARG A 14 -11.21 -26.52 15.95
CA ARG A 14 -10.25 -25.54 15.44
C ARG A 14 -10.64 -24.21 16.02
N ARG A 15 -9.78 -23.63 16.88
CA ARG A 15 -9.97 -22.26 17.31
C ARG A 15 -10.01 -21.41 16.05
N SER A 16 -11.19 -20.88 15.71
CA SER A 16 -11.27 -19.88 14.64
C SER A 16 -10.46 -18.67 15.10
N LEU A 17 -9.46 -18.28 14.33
CA LEU A 17 -8.71 -17.06 14.59
C LEU A 17 -9.65 -15.86 14.52
N ARG A 18 -9.51 -14.93 15.45
CA ARG A 18 -10.26 -13.69 15.43
C ARG A 18 -9.97 -12.92 14.15
N LYS A 19 -11.00 -12.58 13.42
CA LYS A 19 -10.90 -11.75 12.21
C LYS A 19 -10.77 -10.28 12.59
N VAL A 20 -9.76 -9.61 12.06
CA VAL A 20 -9.53 -8.17 12.24
C VAL A 20 -9.46 -7.49 10.87
N GLU A 21 -10.18 -6.39 10.71
CA GLU A 21 -10.11 -5.55 9.51
C GLU A 21 -9.17 -4.38 9.75
N GLU A 22 -8.23 -4.16 8.83
CA GLU A 22 -7.35 -2.99 8.81
C GLU A 22 -7.50 -2.25 7.49
N THR A 23 -7.57 -0.93 7.55
CA THR A 23 -7.70 -0.07 6.38
C THR A 23 -6.54 0.91 6.32
N SER A 24 -5.91 0.95 5.16
CA SER A 24 -4.86 1.89 4.82
C SER A 24 -5.22 2.64 3.55
N ALA A 25 -4.54 3.74 3.31
CA ALA A 25 -4.62 4.48 2.07
C ALA A 25 -3.24 4.91 1.63
N GLY A 26 -3.08 5.06 0.35
CA GLY A 26 -1.84 5.51 -0.24
C GLY A 26 -2.07 6.11 -1.60
N GLY A 27 -0.98 6.48 -2.25
CA GLY A 27 -1.11 7.16 -3.51
C GLY A 27 0.11 7.07 -4.41
N LEU A 28 -0.17 7.25 -5.67
CA LEU A 28 0.82 7.45 -6.71
C LEU A 28 0.80 8.94 -7.05
N VAL A 29 1.80 9.66 -6.56
CA VAL A 29 1.92 11.11 -6.76
C VAL A 29 2.79 11.39 -7.98
N VAL A 30 2.23 12.14 -8.93
CA VAL A 30 2.86 12.39 -10.22
C VAL A 30 3.21 13.86 -10.37
N ASP A 31 4.46 14.11 -10.75
CA ASP A 31 4.94 15.41 -11.19
C ASP A 31 4.95 15.42 -12.73
N ARG A 32 4.17 16.31 -13.32
CA ARG A 32 4.03 16.48 -14.77
C ARG A 32 4.71 17.74 -15.30
N THR A 33 5.51 18.41 -14.48
CA THR A 33 6.13 19.70 -14.86
C THR A 33 7.34 19.54 -15.80
N GLY A 34 7.96 18.34 -15.81
CA GLY A 34 9.09 18.05 -16.70
C GLY A 34 8.66 17.45 -18.04
N ILE A 35 9.64 17.05 -18.83
CA ILE A 35 9.42 16.43 -20.15
C ILE A 35 8.71 15.08 -20.02
N ARG A 36 9.06 14.32 -18.99
CA ARG A 36 8.47 13.01 -18.70
C ARG A 36 7.75 13.06 -17.34
N PRO A 37 6.49 12.60 -17.27
CA PRO A 37 5.84 12.43 -15.97
C PRO A 37 6.64 11.48 -15.09
N ARG A 38 6.75 11.80 -13.81
CA ARG A 38 7.48 10.97 -12.83
C ARG A 38 6.69 10.84 -11.54
N ALA A 39 6.87 9.74 -10.86
CA ALA A 39 6.20 9.46 -9.60
C ALA A 39 7.21 9.27 -8.47
N ALA A 40 6.82 9.68 -7.27
CA ALA A 40 7.63 9.45 -6.07
C ALA A 40 7.28 8.10 -5.46
N ILE A 41 8.28 7.25 -5.31
CA ILE A 41 8.14 5.93 -4.70
C ILE A 41 9.12 5.77 -3.53
N ILE A 42 8.83 4.82 -2.67
CA ILE A 42 9.64 4.53 -1.49
C ILE A 42 10.32 3.17 -1.61
N GLY A 43 11.50 3.07 -1.02
CA GLY A 43 12.24 1.82 -0.92
C GLY A 43 12.41 1.41 0.53
N ARG A 44 12.18 0.12 0.82
CA ARG A 44 12.40 -0.49 2.12
C ARG A 44 13.28 -1.71 1.96
N LEU A 45 14.25 -1.85 2.86
CA LEU A 45 15.08 -3.05 2.91
C LEU A 45 14.28 -4.22 3.49
N ASP A 46 14.31 -5.35 2.80
CA ASP A 46 13.77 -6.59 3.34
C ASP A 46 14.76 -7.23 4.32
N ARG A 47 14.38 -8.39 4.89
CA ARG A 47 15.23 -9.09 5.86
C ARG A 47 16.55 -9.60 5.28
N ARG A 48 16.65 -9.68 3.94
CA ARG A 48 17.86 -10.10 3.22
C ARG A 48 18.71 -8.92 2.76
N GLY A 49 18.32 -7.70 3.12
CA GLY A 49 19.01 -6.47 2.71
C GLY A 49 18.71 -6.03 1.29
N ARG A 50 17.67 -6.59 0.64
CA ARG A 50 17.25 -6.15 -0.70
C ARG A 50 16.33 -4.96 -0.58
N LEU A 51 16.55 -3.96 -1.43
CA LEU A 51 15.68 -2.79 -1.50
C LEU A 51 14.46 -3.10 -2.35
N LEU A 52 13.28 -3.04 -1.75
CA LEU A 52 12.00 -3.27 -2.42
C LEU A 52 11.28 -1.94 -2.58
N TRP A 53 10.95 -1.58 -3.82
CA TRP A 53 10.24 -0.36 -4.14
C TRP A 53 8.74 -0.55 -4.10
N SER A 54 8.05 0.43 -3.52
CA SER A 54 6.59 0.40 -3.37
C SER A 54 5.99 1.81 -3.39
N LEU A 55 4.66 1.85 -3.51
CA LEU A 55 3.91 3.09 -3.36
C LEU A 55 3.78 3.45 -1.88
N PRO A 56 3.89 4.74 -1.53
CA PRO A 56 3.67 5.18 -0.14
C PRO A 56 2.24 4.93 0.31
N LYS A 57 2.09 4.46 1.54
CA LYS A 57 0.79 4.14 2.15
C LYS A 57 0.89 4.02 3.66
N GLY A 58 -0.22 4.16 4.36
CA GLY A 58 -0.29 3.91 5.79
C GLY A 58 -1.72 3.88 6.30
N HIS A 59 -1.85 3.62 7.59
CA HIS A 59 -3.15 3.47 8.26
C HIS A 59 -3.93 4.78 8.29
N LEU A 60 -5.26 4.67 8.18
CA LEU A 60 -6.15 5.80 8.43
C LEU A 60 -6.13 6.16 9.92
N GLU A 61 -6.12 7.44 10.21
CA GLU A 61 -6.33 7.98 11.54
C GLU A 61 -7.83 8.14 11.83
N ALA A 62 -8.19 8.20 13.11
CA ALA A 62 -9.58 8.34 13.51
C ALA A 62 -10.22 9.59 12.89
N GLY A 63 -11.37 9.42 12.23
CA GLY A 63 -12.09 10.51 11.58
C GLY A 63 -11.54 10.96 10.23
N GLU A 64 -10.47 10.33 9.75
CA GLU A 64 -9.83 10.67 8.49
C GLU A 64 -10.48 9.89 7.34
N SER A 65 -10.71 10.57 6.20
CA SER A 65 -11.12 9.87 4.98
C SER A 65 -9.93 9.15 4.35
N ALA A 66 -10.21 8.16 3.51
CA ALA A 66 -9.15 7.46 2.78
C ALA A 66 -8.35 8.42 1.87
N GLU A 67 -9.00 9.39 1.25
CA GLU A 67 -8.34 10.41 0.41
C GLU A 67 -7.39 11.29 1.23
N ASP A 68 -7.84 11.77 2.39
CA ASP A 68 -7.01 12.59 3.27
C ASP A 68 -5.83 11.79 3.82
N ALA A 69 -6.05 10.52 4.17
CA ALA A 69 -4.98 9.63 4.59
C ALA A 69 -3.95 9.41 3.49
N ALA A 70 -4.38 9.25 2.25
CA ALA A 70 -3.48 9.10 1.11
C ALA A 70 -2.58 10.32 0.93
N VAL A 71 -3.16 11.52 0.99
CA VAL A 71 -2.41 12.78 0.89
C VAL A 71 -1.38 12.89 2.02
N ARG A 72 -1.80 12.62 3.23
CA ARG A 72 -0.93 12.67 4.42
C ARG A 72 0.21 11.64 4.35
N GLU A 73 -0.10 10.38 4.05
CA GLU A 73 0.89 9.31 3.99
C GLU A 73 1.92 9.54 2.87
N VAL A 74 1.48 10.00 1.70
CA VAL A 74 2.39 10.35 0.61
C VAL A 74 3.37 11.43 1.06
N GLU A 75 2.91 12.47 1.72
CA GLU A 75 3.79 13.53 2.22
C GLU A 75 4.73 13.02 3.33
N GLU A 76 4.23 12.24 4.29
CA GLU A 76 5.04 11.68 5.37
C GLU A 76 6.16 10.79 4.83
N GLU A 77 5.85 9.91 3.90
CA GLU A 77 6.81 8.92 3.40
C GLU A 77 7.73 9.44 2.28
N THR A 78 7.30 10.41 1.49
CA THR A 78 8.08 10.90 0.35
C THR A 78 8.55 12.34 0.47
N GLY A 79 7.90 13.16 1.29
CA GLY A 79 8.13 14.60 1.35
C GLY A 79 7.32 15.40 0.33
N ILE A 80 6.58 14.74 -0.54
CA ILE A 80 5.84 15.40 -1.62
C ILE A 80 4.39 15.64 -1.21
N ARG A 81 3.96 16.89 -1.33
CA ARG A 81 2.55 17.27 -1.20
C ARG A 81 1.86 17.07 -2.53
N GLY A 82 0.68 16.48 -2.48
CA GLY A 82 -0.15 16.27 -3.64
C GLY A 82 -1.62 16.46 -3.35
N ARG A 83 -2.41 16.52 -4.40
CA ARG A 83 -3.87 16.54 -4.33
C ARG A 83 -4.44 15.35 -5.09
N VAL A 84 -5.51 14.79 -4.58
CA VAL A 84 -6.17 13.65 -5.23
C VAL A 84 -6.86 14.11 -6.52
N VAL A 85 -6.59 13.39 -7.61
CA VAL A 85 -7.24 13.64 -8.90
C VAL A 85 -8.16 12.50 -9.32
N ALA A 86 -7.87 11.26 -8.90
CA ALA A 86 -8.71 10.10 -9.23
C ALA A 86 -8.42 8.93 -8.30
N PRO A 87 -9.39 8.04 -8.07
CA PRO A 87 -9.09 6.75 -7.46
C PRO A 87 -8.34 5.86 -8.45
N LEU A 88 -7.39 5.07 -7.96
CA LEU A 88 -6.69 4.07 -8.77
C LEU A 88 -7.25 2.67 -8.58
N GLY A 89 -7.60 2.32 -7.36
CA GLY A 89 -8.09 1.01 -7.03
C GLY A 89 -7.74 0.60 -5.61
N THR A 90 -8.17 -0.59 -5.28
CA THR A 90 -8.01 -1.17 -3.94
C THR A 90 -7.24 -2.47 -4.05
N ILE A 91 -6.26 -2.64 -3.17
CA ILE A 91 -5.53 -3.89 -3.00
C ILE A 91 -5.90 -4.44 -1.63
N ASP A 92 -6.29 -5.70 -1.57
CA ASP A 92 -6.56 -6.35 -0.30
C ASP A 92 -5.80 -7.68 -0.18
N TYR A 93 -5.44 -8.03 1.03
CA TYR A 93 -4.77 -9.28 1.33
C TYR A 93 -5.01 -9.72 2.76
N TRP A 94 -4.81 -11.03 2.99
CA TRP A 94 -4.97 -11.66 4.28
C TRP A 94 -3.61 -12.09 4.82
N PHE A 95 -3.41 -11.92 6.12
CA PHE A 95 -2.25 -12.48 6.79
C PHE A 95 -2.60 -12.85 8.23
N VAL A 96 -1.79 -13.70 8.84
CA VAL A 96 -1.93 -14.10 10.24
C VAL A 96 -0.83 -13.44 11.05
N ALA A 97 -1.21 -12.74 12.09
CA ALA A 97 -0.29 -12.16 13.06
C ALA A 97 -0.77 -12.51 14.47
N GLU A 98 0.08 -13.12 15.26
CA GLU A 98 -0.28 -13.67 16.57
C GLU A 98 -1.47 -14.63 16.43
N ASP A 99 -2.54 -14.42 17.19
CA ASP A 99 -3.74 -15.25 17.16
C ASP A 99 -4.87 -14.64 16.29
N ARG A 100 -4.51 -13.78 15.34
CA ARG A 100 -5.49 -13.04 14.54
C ARG A 100 -5.31 -13.26 13.05
N ARG A 101 -6.43 -13.35 12.34
CA ARG A 101 -6.52 -13.27 10.88
C ARG A 101 -6.79 -11.83 10.50
N ILE A 102 -5.85 -11.20 9.84
CA ILE A 102 -5.96 -9.79 9.46
C ILE A 102 -6.30 -9.69 7.98
N HIS A 103 -7.40 -8.99 7.67
CA HIS A 103 -7.75 -8.58 6.33
C HIS A 103 -7.37 -7.12 6.17
N LYS A 104 -6.36 -6.85 5.35
CA LYS A 104 -5.90 -5.50 5.09
C LYS A 104 -6.40 -5.04 3.73
N THR A 105 -7.05 -3.88 3.72
CA THR A 105 -7.52 -3.20 2.52
C THR A 105 -6.77 -1.89 2.37
N VAL A 106 -6.16 -1.67 1.21
CA VAL A 106 -5.41 -0.45 0.91
C VAL A 106 -6.07 0.26 -0.26
N HIS A 107 -6.60 1.45 0.00
CA HIS A 107 -7.17 2.32 -1.04
C HIS A 107 -6.07 3.18 -1.65
N HIS A 108 -5.91 3.12 -2.95
CA HIS A 108 -4.90 3.90 -3.68
C HIS A 108 -5.53 4.98 -4.56
N TYR A 109 -4.89 6.13 -4.57
CA TYR A 109 -5.33 7.29 -5.34
C TYR A 109 -4.21 7.79 -6.24
N LEU A 110 -4.59 8.37 -7.36
CA LEU A 110 -3.70 9.17 -8.19
C LEU A 110 -3.66 10.58 -7.64
N LEU A 111 -2.48 11.08 -7.31
CA LEU A 111 -2.26 12.44 -6.85
C LEU A 111 -1.44 13.22 -7.86
N GLU A 112 -1.72 14.50 -7.97
CA GLU A 112 -0.87 15.44 -8.68
C GLU A 112 0.01 16.18 -7.67
N ALA A 113 1.33 16.15 -7.91
CA ALA A 113 2.28 16.86 -7.04
C ALA A 113 2.03 18.36 -7.06
N SER A 114 1.99 18.98 -5.88
CA SER A 114 1.77 20.42 -5.70
C SER A 114 2.91 21.12 -4.99
N GLY A 115 3.87 20.40 -4.44
CA GLY A 115 5.02 20.99 -3.76
C GLY A 115 5.78 19.96 -2.93
N GLY A 116 6.74 20.48 -2.19
CA GLY A 116 7.60 19.65 -1.36
C GLY A 116 8.86 19.17 -2.08
N GLU A 117 9.71 18.50 -1.34
CA GLU A 117 10.96 17.92 -1.83
C GLU A 117 11.08 16.50 -1.30
N LEU A 118 11.72 15.60 -2.07
CA LEU A 118 11.94 14.24 -1.62
C LEU A 118 12.68 14.21 -0.28
N SER A 119 12.17 13.43 0.65
CA SER A 119 12.73 13.24 1.97
C SER A 119 12.60 11.79 2.41
N ASP A 120 13.67 11.22 2.93
CA ASP A 120 13.73 9.90 3.53
C ASP A 120 13.75 9.96 5.07
N GLU A 121 13.28 11.06 5.65
CA GLU A 121 13.30 11.27 7.10
C GLU A 121 12.32 10.35 7.85
N ASP A 122 11.31 9.80 7.17
CA ASP A 122 10.38 8.84 7.78
C ASP A 122 11.15 7.57 8.16
N ILE A 123 11.01 7.15 9.43
CA ILE A 123 11.74 5.99 9.97
C ILE A 123 11.39 4.68 9.26
N GLU A 124 10.22 4.60 8.64
CA GLU A 124 9.77 3.41 7.91
C GLU A 124 10.29 3.34 6.48
N VAL A 125 11.02 4.34 6.02
CA VAL A 125 11.51 4.46 4.65
C VAL A 125 13.03 4.50 4.61
N ASP A 126 13.64 3.67 3.79
CA ASP A 126 15.09 3.65 3.60
C ASP A 126 15.53 4.56 2.46
N GLU A 127 14.76 4.60 1.36
CA GLU A 127 15.03 5.47 0.21
C GLU A 127 13.75 6.04 -0.38
N VAL A 128 13.87 7.19 -1.03
CA VAL A 128 12.79 7.82 -1.80
C VAL A 128 13.36 8.22 -3.16
N ALA A 129 12.59 8.02 -4.22
CA ALA A 129 13.06 8.38 -5.56
C ALA A 129 11.92 8.87 -6.46
N TRP A 130 12.25 9.82 -7.34
CA TRP A 130 11.45 10.11 -8.52
C TRP A 130 11.78 9.08 -9.61
N VAL A 131 10.77 8.44 -10.14
CA VAL A 131 10.92 7.44 -11.22
C VAL A 131 9.98 7.83 -12.36
N PRO A 132 10.49 7.85 -13.61
CA PRO A 132 9.59 8.09 -14.74
C PRO A 132 8.42 7.12 -14.74
N LEU A 133 7.23 7.62 -15.03
CA LEU A 133 6.00 6.85 -14.95
C LEU A 133 6.05 5.58 -15.81
N ASP A 134 6.70 5.66 -16.99
CA ASP A 134 6.87 4.53 -17.90
C ASP A 134 7.88 3.47 -17.41
N GLU A 135 8.63 3.76 -16.34
CA GLU A 135 9.57 2.82 -15.71
C GLU A 135 9.04 2.23 -14.40
N LEU A 136 7.90 2.70 -13.91
CA LEU A 136 7.35 2.25 -12.63
C LEU A 136 7.08 0.76 -12.58
N ARG A 137 6.55 0.20 -13.66
CA ARG A 137 6.23 -1.23 -13.73
C ARG A 137 7.45 -2.11 -13.46
N GLU A 138 8.61 -1.71 -13.93
CA GLU A 138 9.85 -2.46 -13.75
C GLU A 138 10.45 -2.27 -12.35
N ARG A 139 10.15 -1.15 -11.71
CA ARG A 139 10.72 -0.81 -10.41
C ARG A 139 9.89 -1.34 -9.24
N LEU A 140 8.56 -1.29 -9.32
CA LEU A 140 7.68 -1.72 -8.24
C LEU A 140 7.78 -3.22 -7.99
N ALA A 141 7.97 -3.59 -6.74
CA ALA A 141 8.17 -4.98 -6.33
C ALA A 141 6.89 -5.83 -6.35
N TYR A 142 5.72 -5.20 -6.23
CA TYR A 142 4.45 -5.89 -6.01
C TYR A 142 3.53 -5.83 -7.22
N ALA A 143 2.97 -7.00 -7.60
CA ALA A 143 2.13 -7.12 -8.79
C ALA A 143 0.88 -6.24 -8.75
N GLY A 144 0.24 -6.14 -7.58
CA GLY A 144 -0.94 -5.27 -7.40
C GLY A 144 -0.62 -3.80 -7.66
N GLU A 145 0.52 -3.33 -7.18
CA GLU A 145 0.97 -1.95 -7.40
C GLU A 145 1.39 -1.70 -8.85
N ARG A 146 1.99 -2.67 -9.52
CA ARG A 146 2.28 -2.57 -10.96
C ARG A 146 1.02 -2.37 -11.79
N ARG A 147 -0.08 -3.06 -11.44
CA ARG A 147 -1.39 -2.85 -12.09
C ARG A 147 -1.95 -1.45 -11.85
N LEU A 148 -1.77 -0.92 -10.64
CA LEU A 148 -2.17 0.46 -10.34
C LEU A 148 -1.35 1.48 -11.13
N ALA A 149 -0.06 1.23 -11.32
CA ALA A 149 0.79 2.08 -12.16
C ALA A 149 0.32 2.09 -13.63
N ASP A 150 -0.08 0.95 -14.16
CA ASP A 150 -0.66 0.85 -15.51
C ASP A 150 -1.96 1.65 -15.61
N THR A 151 -2.84 1.55 -14.61
CA THR A 151 -4.08 2.32 -14.53
C THR A 151 -3.80 3.83 -14.49
N ALA A 152 -2.81 4.25 -13.72
CA ALA A 152 -2.40 5.66 -13.64
C ALA A 152 -1.91 6.17 -15.00
N ALA A 153 -1.10 5.39 -15.70
CA ALA A 153 -0.60 5.75 -17.03
C ALA A 153 -1.76 5.94 -18.03
N ASP A 154 -2.75 5.06 -17.99
CA ASP A 154 -3.94 5.16 -18.83
C ASP A 154 -4.77 6.40 -18.52
N LEU A 155 -5.01 6.68 -17.23
CA LEU A 155 -5.76 7.87 -16.81
C LEU A 155 -5.06 9.17 -17.24
N LEU A 156 -3.75 9.23 -17.12
CA LEU A 156 -2.97 10.41 -17.51
C LEU A 156 -2.91 10.59 -19.03
N ALA A 157 -2.87 9.51 -19.80
CA ALA A 157 -2.92 9.55 -21.25
C ALA A 157 -4.27 10.11 -21.75
N ASP A 158 -5.37 9.72 -21.10
CA ASP A 158 -6.72 10.16 -21.48
C ASP A 158 -6.98 11.64 -21.10
N SER A 159 -6.22 12.20 -20.18
CA SER A 159 -6.38 13.59 -19.73
C SER A 159 -5.44 14.58 -20.43
N ALA A 160 -4.69 14.11 -21.40
CA ALA A 160 -3.75 14.97 -22.14
C ALA A 160 -4.47 15.86 -23.17
#